data_026289273fa196a6042387d7af445f8a
#
_entry.id   026289273fa196a6042387d7af445f8a
#
_cell.length_a   1.000
_cell.length_b   1.000
_cell.length_c   1.000
_cell.angle_alpha   90.00
_cell.angle_beta   90.00
_cell.angle_gamma   90.00
#
_symmetry.space_group_name_H-M   'P 1'
#
loop_
_entity.id
_entity.type
_entity.pdbx_description
1 polymer ?
#
loop_
_entity_poly.entity_id
_entity_poly.type
_entity_poly.pdbx_seq_one_letter_code
_entity_poly.pdbx_strand_id
1 'polypeptide(L)'
;MRTSRKIALVSAVLAVGGGAAVLPMTFASAAAACAPAWSAGATYVKDNVASQSGHNYTAKWWTQNESPATHSGQWDVWIDNGTCGGTTTPPTTTTPPTGPTTQPPTTGTKMASAPYVYPGWGNPPAPSTVVNATGIKSFTMAFVLASGGCNPAWDGESGLTGGVHANYINQIRAAGADIVPSIGGWSGNKLGPNCSTAEALAGAYQKVINAFGLKAIDIDIENTDEFENTVVQDRVLNALKIIKANNPSVKTIVTFGTTPTGPSYYGTRLVQQAKALGANIDIFTQMPFDFGGGADMYAATTGATEGLKNLVKTTFGYTDAQAYSHIGISGMNGLSDQQEVTSLDTWTRIRDYAKSKGLARFTFWAVNRDRGCAGGGVVSDCSGIAQADWAFTKVSAGF
;
A
#
# COMPACT_ATOMS: atom_id res chain seq x y z
N MET A 1 38.55 42.30 26.22
CA MET A 1 40.05 42.41 26.44
C MET A 1 40.73 41.22 25.84
N ARG A 2 41.72 41.50 24.97
CA ARG A 2 42.86 40.75 24.46
C ARG A 2 42.54 39.49 23.62
N THR A 3 42.78 39.55 22.38
CA THR A 3 43.86 39.75 21.41
C THR A 3 44.39 38.45 20.82
N SER A 4 44.19 38.43 19.51
CA SER A 4 44.94 37.83 18.40
C SER A 4 46.26 37.07 18.70
N ARG A 5 46.50 36.02 17.88
CA ARG A 5 47.76 35.92 17.11
C ARG A 5 47.64 34.94 15.94
N LYS A 6 47.88 35.48 14.75
CA LYS A 6 48.21 34.75 13.52
C LYS A 6 49.69 34.29 13.61
N ILE A 7 49.98 33.13 13.07
CA ILE A 7 51.36 32.82 12.60
C ILE A 7 51.26 32.22 11.22
N ALA A 8 51.86 32.97 10.28
CA ALA A 8 52.17 32.50 8.93
C ALA A 8 53.61 31.94 8.97
N LEU A 9 53.85 30.85 8.28
CA LEU A 9 55.22 30.42 7.91
C LEU A 9 55.28 30.09 6.44
N VAL A 10 56.11 30.87 5.76
CA VAL A 10 56.54 30.72 4.37
C VAL A 10 57.86 29.95 4.37
N SER A 11 58.04 29.01 3.45
CA SER A 11 59.35 28.60 2.90
C SER A 11 59.13 27.85 1.58
N ALA A 12 59.33 28.40 0.51
CA ALA A 12 60.42 28.46 -0.50
C ALA A 12 60.80 27.11 -1.14
N VAL A 13 60.33 26.95 -2.34
CA VAL A 13 60.95 26.65 -3.65
C VAL A 13 62.24 25.81 -3.71
N LEU A 14 62.16 24.73 -4.47
CA LEU A 14 63.24 24.30 -5.38
C LEU A 14 62.61 23.66 -6.63
N ALA A 15 62.87 24.22 -7.78
CA ALA A 15 62.50 23.76 -9.10
C ALA A 15 63.55 22.75 -9.59
N VAL A 16 63.08 21.63 -10.14
CA VAL A 16 63.84 20.82 -11.10
C VAL A 16 62.90 20.51 -12.27
N GLY A 17 63.35 20.98 -13.44
CA GLY A 17 62.62 20.87 -14.68
C GLY A 17 62.63 19.42 -15.22
N GLY A 18 61.50 19.01 -15.77
CA GLY A 18 61.31 17.86 -16.61
C GLY A 18 60.03 18.02 -17.36
N GLY A 19 60.15 18.50 -18.61
CA GLY A 19 59.00 18.71 -19.51
C GLY A 19 58.35 17.38 -19.88
N ALA A 20 57.17 17.14 -19.34
CA ALA A 20 56.22 16.17 -19.90
C ALA A 20 55.00 16.93 -20.37
N ALA A 21 54.75 16.94 -21.67
CA ALA A 21 53.55 17.49 -22.27
C ALA A 21 52.34 16.72 -21.75
N VAL A 22 51.58 17.36 -20.86
CA VAL A 22 50.28 16.85 -20.43
C VAL A 22 49.26 17.24 -21.52
N LEU A 23 48.88 16.25 -22.34
CA LEU A 23 47.75 16.37 -23.21
C LEU A 23 46.46 16.45 -22.37
N PRO A 24 45.56 17.38 -22.58
CA PRO A 24 44.28 17.39 -21.89
C PRO A 24 43.47 16.12 -22.27
N MET A 25 43.28 15.17 -21.35
CA MET A 25 42.29 14.13 -21.53
C MET A 25 40.90 14.79 -21.43
N THR A 26 40.26 15.00 -22.54
CA THR A 26 38.83 15.30 -22.59
C THR A 26 38.10 13.99 -22.27
N PHE A 27 37.57 13.90 -21.08
CA PHE A 27 36.61 12.85 -20.78
C PHE A 27 35.34 13.14 -21.58
N ALA A 28 35.12 12.39 -22.65
CA ALA A 28 33.83 12.39 -23.31
C ALA A 28 32.84 11.70 -22.34
N SER A 29 31.94 12.48 -21.76
CA SER A 29 30.81 11.93 -20.99
C SER A 29 30.01 11.03 -21.92
N ALA A 30 29.88 9.75 -21.58
CA ALA A 30 29.02 8.85 -22.37
C ALA A 30 27.60 9.43 -22.40
N ALA A 31 27.00 9.53 -23.59
CA ALA A 31 25.61 9.99 -23.70
C ALA A 31 24.69 9.06 -22.92
N ALA A 32 23.73 9.63 -22.20
CA ALA A 32 22.75 8.88 -21.45
C ALA A 32 21.95 7.93 -22.39
N ALA A 33 21.54 6.77 -21.90
CA ALA A 33 20.66 5.89 -22.67
C ALA A 33 19.33 6.60 -22.99
N CYS A 34 18.75 6.34 -24.18
CA CYS A 34 17.45 6.89 -24.51
C CYS A 34 16.34 6.26 -23.66
N ALA A 35 15.48 7.10 -23.11
CA ALA A 35 14.23 6.70 -22.47
C ALA A 35 13.28 6.02 -23.51
N PRO A 36 12.17 5.41 -23.07
CA PRO A 36 11.14 4.92 -23.99
C PRO A 36 10.70 6.02 -24.97
N ALA A 37 10.44 5.64 -26.22
CA ALA A 37 10.04 6.58 -27.27
C ALA A 37 8.72 7.28 -26.89
N TRP A 38 8.65 8.59 -27.13
CA TRP A 38 7.42 9.36 -26.97
C TRP A 38 6.31 8.84 -27.90
N SER A 39 5.09 8.86 -27.45
CA SER A 39 3.89 8.50 -28.21
C SER A 39 2.78 9.53 -28.01
N ALA A 40 2.16 9.98 -29.10
CA ALA A 40 1.08 10.96 -29.08
C ALA A 40 -0.16 10.49 -28.29
N GLY A 41 -0.43 9.19 -28.27
CA GLY A 41 -1.55 8.60 -27.53
C GLY A 41 -1.30 8.37 -26.04
N ALA A 42 -0.04 8.48 -25.59
CA ALA A 42 0.31 8.30 -24.20
C ALA A 42 0.11 9.60 -23.40
N THR A 43 -0.30 9.43 -22.15
CA THR A 43 -0.34 10.53 -21.17
C THR A 43 0.96 10.54 -20.39
N TYR A 44 1.55 11.72 -20.25
CA TYR A 44 2.74 11.96 -19.45
C TYR A 44 2.39 12.92 -18.30
N VAL A 45 2.90 12.63 -17.12
CA VAL A 45 2.76 13.48 -15.94
C VAL A 45 4.11 14.02 -15.52
N LYS A 46 4.13 14.98 -14.61
CA LYS A 46 5.36 15.58 -14.11
C LYS A 46 6.41 14.51 -13.80
N ASP A 47 7.65 14.78 -14.20
CA ASP A 47 8.85 13.94 -14.06
C ASP A 47 8.84 12.63 -14.90
N ASN A 48 7.83 12.38 -15.73
CA ASN A 48 7.91 11.31 -16.72
C ASN A 48 8.96 11.64 -17.78
N VAL A 49 9.74 10.63 -18.17
CA VAL A 49 10.80 10.79 -19.19
C VAL A 49 10.40 10.03 -20.45
N ALA A 50 10.55 10.70 -21.60
CA ALA A 50 10.39 10.10 -22.93
C ALA A 50 11.53 10.52 -23.84
N SER A 51 11.80 9.73 -24.89
CA SER A 51 12.79 10.12 -25.91
C SER A 51 12.10 10.43 -27.23
N GLN A 52 12.62 11.40 -27.95
CA GLN A 52 12.24 11.71 -29.32
C GLN A 52 13.42 12.35 -30.04
N SER A 53 13.63 11.97 -31.32
CA SER A 53 14.68 12.53 -32.20
C SER A 53 16.10 12.49 -31.59
N GLY A 54 16.40 11.44 -30.80
CA GLY A 54 17.72 11.27 -30.19
C GLY A 54 17.98 12.12 -28.93
N HIS A 55 16.96 12.71 -28.34
CA HIS A 55 17.00 13.43 -27.08
C HIS A 55 16.10 12.78 -26.04
N ASN A 56 16.44 12.89 -24.77
CA ASN A 56 15.58 12.60 -23.64
C ASN A 56 14.89 13.89 -23.18
N TYR A 57 13.61 13.76 -22.81
CA TYR A 57 12.77 14.86 -22.33
C TYR A 57 12.06 14.48 -21.05
N THR A 58 11.94 15.43 -20.12
CA THR A 58 11.15 15.26 -18.87
C THR A 58 9.91 16.14 -18.92
N ALA A 59 8.74 15.56 -18.65
CA ALA A 59 7.50 16.33 -18.56
C ALA A 59 7.48 17.22 -17.31
N LYS A 60 7.15 18.51 -17.44
CA LYS A 60 7.05 19.48 -16.34
C LYS A 60 5.75 19.32 -15.56
N TRP A 61 4.68 18.92 -16.23
CA TRP A 61 3.33 18.65 -15.72
C TRP A 61 2.59 17.70 -16.65
N TRP A 62 1.31 17.53 -16.45
CA TRP A 62 0.48 16.66 -17.28
C TRP A 62 0.48 17.12 -18.75
N THR A 63 0.70 16.22 -19.69
CA THR A 63 0.65 16.47 -21.13
C THR A 63 0.22 15.22 -21.90
N GLN A 64 -0.49 15.42 -23.00
CA GLN A 64 -0.86 14.39 -23.97
C GLN A 64 -0.89 15.02 -25.37
N ASN A 65 -0.40 14.28 -26.36
CA ASN A 65 -0.34 14.72 -27.75
C ASN A 65 0.51 15.99 -28.02
N GLU A 66 1.33 16.41 -27.07
CA GLU A 66 2.30 17.52 -27.23
C GLU A 66 3.70 16.94 -27.40
N SER A 67 4.21 17.00 -28.65
CA SER A 67 5.50 16.40 -29.00
C SER A 67 6.66 17.10 -28.29
N PRO A 68 7.52 16.39 -27.52
CA PRO A 68 8.63 17.00 -26.81
C PRO A 68 9.64 17.71 -27.74
N ALA A 69 9.83 17.25 -28.95
CA ALA A 69 10.71 17.92 -29.92
C ALA A 69 10.23 19.33 -30.32
N THR A 70 8.96 19.65 -30.11
CA THR A 70 8.36 20.94 -30.48
C THR A 70 7.79 21.71 -29.29
N HIS A 71 7.69 21.10 -28.12
CA HIS A 71 7.09 21.66 -26.90
C HIS A 71 8.07 21.59 -25.71
N SER A 72 9.33 21.93 -25.94
CA SER A 72 10.39 21.97 -24.92
C SER A 72 11.00 23.37 -24.68
N GLY A 73 10.30 24.42 -25.07
CA GLY A 73 10.67 25.79 -24.75
C GLY A 73 10.54 26.12 -23.25
N GLN A 74 10.98 27.34 -22.89
CA GLN A 74 11.02 27.75 -21.46
C GLN A 74 9.68 27.59 -20.74
N TRP A 75 8.57 27.84 -21.42
CA TRP A 75 7.20 27.77 -20.86
C TRP A 75 6.39 26.58 -21.36
N ASP A 76 7.01 25.70 -22.17
CA ASP A 76 6.39 24.49 -22.71
C ASP A 76 6.38 23.33 -21.70
N VAL A 77 5.67 22.26 -22.05
CA VAL A 77 5.37 21.12 -21.17
C VAL A 77 6.55 20.17 -20.96
N TRP A 78 7.63 20.28 -21.74
CA TRP A 78 8.80 19.41 -21.66
C TRP A 78 10.09 20.18 -21.30
N ILE A 79 11.02 19.49 -20.65
CA ILE A 79 12.42 19.91 -20.49
C ILE A 79 13.25 19.02 -21.41
N ASP A 80 14.05 19.61 -22.29
CA ASP A 80 15.05 18.87 -23.06
C ASP A 80 16.25 18.54 -22.14
N ASN A 81 16.51 17.26 -21.91
CA ASN A 81 17.62 16.77 -21.09
C ASN A 81 18.90 16.51 -21.92
N GLY A 82 18.89 16.84 -23.20
CA GLY A 82 20.02 16.64 -24.10
C GLY A 82 20.01 15.30 -24.84
N THR A 83 21.06 15.09 -25.63
CA THR A 83 21.18 13.93 -26.51
C THR A 83 21.27 12.63 -25.74
N CYS A 84 20.59 11.62 -26.24
CA CYS A 84 20.70 10.24 -25.80
C CYS A 84 21.19 9.37 -26.98
N GLY A 85 21.89 8.27 -26.67
CA GLY A 85 22.36 7.31 -27.67
C GLY A 85 23.80 6.88 -27.40
N GLY A 86 23.98 5.75 -26.77
CA GLY A 86 25.20 4.96 -26.83
C GLY A 86 25.04 3.94 -27.95
N THR A 87 26.06 3.79 -28.80
CA THR A 87 26.10 2.76 -29.84
C THR A 87 25.96 1.38 -29.19
N THR A 88 24.81 0.78 -29.38
CA THR A 88 24.64 -0.67 -29.11
C THR A 88 25.21 -1.40 -30.31
N THR A 89 26.36 -2.05 -30.14
CA THR A 89 26.78 -3.16 -31.02
C THR A 89 25.68 -4.21 -30.97
N PRO A 90 25.16 -4.69 -32.12
CA PRO A 90 24.18 -5.77 -32.09
C PRO A 90 24.78 -6.99 -31.36
N PRO A 91 24.17 -7.55 -30.36
CA PRO A 91 24.63 -8.80 -29.81
C PRO A 91 24.42 -9.86 -30.84
N THR A 92 25.49 -10.64 -31.12
CA THR A 92 25.48 -11.91 -31.82
C THR A 92 24.31 -12.75 -31.30
N THR A 93 23.55 -13.33 -32.22
CA THR A 93 22.45 -14.25 -31.94
C THR A 93 22.91 -15.40 -31.06
N THR A 94 22.83 -15.22 -29.78
CA THR A 94 22.68 -16.29 -28.82
C THR A 94 21.18 -16.44 -28.59
N THR A 95 20.71 -17.67 -28.54
CA THR A 95 19.36 -18.13 -28.19
C THR A 95 18.66 -17.13 -27.28
N PRO A 96 17.38 -16.74 -27.57
CA PRO A 96 16.70 -15.75 -26.72
C PRO A 96 16.84 -16.17 -25.28
N PRO A 97 17.30 -15.31 -24.38
CA PRO A 97 17.06 -15.55 -22.97
C PRO A 97 15.54 -15.67 -22.86
N THR A 98 15.08 -16.81 -22.40
CA THR A 98 13.71 -16.98 -21.91
C THR A 98 13.32 -15.66 -21.27
N GLY A 99 12.24 -15.05 -21.75
CA GLY A 99 11.74 -13.72 -21.35
C GLY A 99 11.75 -13.53 -19.85
N PRO A 100 11.48 -12.30 -19.35
CA PRO A 100 11.53 -12.07 -17.93
C PRO A 100 10.86 -13.25 -17.28
N THR A 101 11.59 -13.94 -16.40
CA THR A 101 11.01 -14.97 -15.57
C THR A 101 9.80 -14.33 -14.96
N THR A 102 8.65 -14.57 -15.56
CA THR A 102 7.38 -14.42 -14.88
C THR A 102 7.57 -15.27 -13.65
N GLN A 103 7.89 -14.63 -12.53
CA GLN A 103 7.76 -15.29 -11.23
C GLN A 103 6.42 -15.99 -11.33
N PRO A 104 6.36 -17.33 -11.17
CA PRO A 104 5.08 -18.02 -11.28
C PRO A 104 4.13 -17.24 -10.40
N PRO A 105 2.92 -16.88 -10.84
CA PRO A 105 2.02 -16.14 -10.00
C PRO A 105 1.97 -16.91 -8.69
N THR A 106 2.45 -16.28 -7.64
CA THR A 106 2.27 -16.83 -6.30
C THR A 106 0.77 -17.03 -6.22
N THR A 107 0.34 -18.28 -6.27
CA THR A 107 -1.07 -18.61 -6.05
C THR A 107 -1.40 -17.96 -4.73
N GLY A 108 -2.16 -16.87 -4.77
CA GLY A 108 -2.48 -16.09 -3.60
C GLY A 108 -3.03 -17.03 -2.56
N THR A 109 -2.26 -17.31 -1.52
CA THR A 109 -2.72 -18.27 -0.52
C THR A 109 -3.86 -17.57 0.19
N LYS A 110 -5.06 -18.08 0.03
CA LYS A 110 -6.25 -17.61 0.72
C LYS A 110 -5.95 -17.50 2.22
N MET A 111 -6.27 -16.37 2.81
CA MET A 111 -6.14 -16.14 4.24
C MET A 111 -7.39 -16.61 4.98
N ALA A 112 -7.24 -17.04 6.23
CA ALA A 112 -8.38 -17.14 7.13
C ALA A 112 -9.05 -15.76 7.27
N SER A 113 -10.36 -15.71 7.39
CA SER A 113 -11.05 -14.47 7.70
C SER A 113 -10.52 -13.88 9.01
N ALA A 114 -10.26 -12.58 9.00
CA ALA A 114 -9.65 -11.88 10.12
C ALA A 114 -10.38 -10.53 10.34
N PRO A 115 -11.60 -10.55 10.94
CA PRO A 115 -12.33 -9.34 11.21
C PRO A 115 -11.55 -8.41 12.14
N TYR A 116 -11.77 -7.10 11.95
CA TYR A 116 -11.11 -6.09 12.77
C TYR A 116 -11.56 -6.16 14.20
N VAL A 117 -10.63 -5.98 15.12
CA VAL A 117 -10.87 -5.76 16.54
C VAL A 117 -10.01 -4.61 17.04
N TYR A 118 -10.62 -3.75 17.86
CA TYR A 118 -9.97 -2.59 18.44
C TYR A 118 -9.95 -2.68 19.96
N PRO A 119 -8.82 -3.10 20.58
CA PRO A 119 -8.74 -3.31 22.02
C PRO A 119 -8.83 -2.05 22.88
N GLY A 120 -8.45 -0.90 22.33
CA GLY A 120 -8.41 0.39 23.05
C GLY A 120 -9.77 1.07 23.18
N TRP A 121 -10.78 0.65 22.44
CA TRP A 121 -12.04 1.39 22.33
C TRP A 121 -13.23 0.49 21.95
N GLY A 122 -14.47 0.97 22.17
CA GLY A 122 -15.66 0.28 21.70
C GLY A 122 -15.94 -1.04 22.41
N ASN A 123 -15.65 -1.14 23.71
CA ASN A 123 -15.96 -2.28 24.57
C ASN A 123 -15.55 -3.64 23.92
N PRO A 124 -14.25 -3.87 23.68
CA PRO A 124 -13.78 -5.07 23.00
C PRO A 124 -14.17 -6.34 23.75
N PRO A 125 -14.68 -7.38 23.06
CA PRO A 125 -15.03 -8.65 23.72
C PRO A 125 -13.79 -9.43 24.11
N ALA A 126 -13.91 -10.32 25.09
CA ALA A 126 -12.85 -11.29 25.38
C ALA A 126 -12.61 -12.20 24.16
N PRO A 127 -11.36 -12.31 23.64
CA PRO A 127 -11.09 -13.10 22.44
C PRO A 127 -11.55 -14.55 22.51
N SER A 128 -11.40 -15.19 23.67
CA SER A 128 -11.84 -16.57 23.90
C SER A 128 -13.35 -16.74 23.72
N THR A 129 -14.15 -15.75 24.13
CA THR A 129 -15.61 -15.77 23.95
C THR A 129 -15.94 -15.79 22.45
N VAL A 130 -15.32 -14.91 21.66
CA VAL A 130 -15.57 -14.82 20.21
C VAL A 130 -15.08 -16.08 19.49
N VAL A 131 -13.86 -16.52 19.77
CA VAL A 131 -13.27 -17.73 19.16
C VAL A 131 -14.12 -18.97 19.45
N ASN A 132 -14.54 -19.16 20.70
CA ASN A 132 -15.36 -20.34 21.10
C ASN A 132 -16.75 -20.29 20.45
N ALA A 133 -17.36 -19.11 20.34
CA ALA A 133 -18.69 -18.97 19.75
C ALA A 133 -18.71 -19.12 18.23
N THR A 134 -17.62 -18.78 17.53
CA THR A 134 -17.61 -18.62 16.07
C THR A 134 -16.63 -19.54 15.34
N GLY A 135 -15.59 -20.01 16.00
CA GLY A 135 -14.50 -20.75 15.38
C GLY A 135 -13.54 -19.89 14.57
N ILE A 136 -13.61 -18.54 14.65
CA ILE A 136 -12.69 -17.64 13.96
C ILE A 136 -11.22 -17.92 14.33
N LYS A 137 -10.30 -17.81 13.37
CA LYS A 137 -8.90 -18.20 13.55
C LYS A 137 -7.92 -17.03 13.45
N SER A 138 -8.40 -15.84 13.15
CA SER A 138 -7.55 -14.66 13.02
C SER A 138 -8.33 -13.38 13.27
N PHE A 139 -7.61 -12.32 13.69
CA PHE A 139 -8.17 -10.98 13.88
C PHE A 139 -7.24 -9.94 13.24
N THR A 140 -7.80 -8.93 12.61
CA THR A 140 -7.06 -7.73 12.22
C THR A 140 -7.08 -6.75 13.39
N MET A 141 -5.88 -6.40 13.89
CA MET A 141 -5.73 -5.56 15.09
C MET A 141 -5.63 -4.07 14.72
N ALA A 142 -6.59 -3.27 15.11
CA ALA A 142 -6.62 -1.82 14.90
C ALA A 142 -6.04 -1.08 16.11
N PHE A 143 -5.29 -0.01 15.97
CA PHE A 143 -4.44 0.36 14.85
C PHE A 143 -3.03 0.69 15.34
N VAL A 144 -2.02 0.42 14.54
CA VAL A 144 -0.66 0.94 14.79
C VAL A 144 -0.54 2.31 14.12
N LEU A 145 -0.18 3.32 14.89
CA LEU A 145 -0.02 4.72 14.49
C LEU A 145 1.38 5.23 14.84
N ALA A 146 1.65 6.48 14.49
CA ALA A 146 2.91 7.14 14.79
C ALA A 146 2.90 7.77 16.19
N SER A 147 3.95 7.53 16.97
CA SER A 147 4.22 8.16 18.26
C SER A 147 5.51 8.95 18.21
N GLY A 148 5.42 10.28 18.37
CA GLY A 148 6.61 11.13 18.37
C GLY A 148 7.46 11.03 17.10
N GLY A 149 6.83 11.13 15.92
CA GLY A 149 7.47 10.98 14.61
C GLY A 149 7.34 9.57 14.06
N CYS A 150 8.36 9.03 13.40
CA CYS A 150 8.35 7.74 12.71
C CYS A 150 8.51 6.53 13.65
N ASN A 151 7.84 6.52 14.80
CA ASN A 151 7.87 5.40 15.76
C ASN A 151 6.49 4.71 15.80
N PRO A 152 6.40 3.39 15.53
CA PRO A 152 5.14 2.67 15.59
C PRO A 152 4.72 2.42 17.04
N ALA A 153 3.45 2.73 17.33
CA ALA A 153 2.82 2.46 18.62
C ALA A 153 1.33 2.16 18.44
N TRP A 154 0.74 1.36 19.30
CA TRP A 154 -0.71 1.16 19.32
C TRP A 154 -1.40 2.48 19.67
N ASP A 155 -2.35 2.90 18.85
CA ASP A 155 -3.07 4.18 18.94
C ASP A 155 -2.16 5.43 18.93
N GLY A 156 -0.88 5.27 18.55
CA GLY A 156 0.11 6.32 18.65
C GLY A 156 0.60 6.61 20.10
N GLU A 157 0.14 5.86 21.07
CA GLU A 157 0.36 6.10 22.52
C GLU A 157 1.05 4.94 23.22
N SER A 158 0.61 3.72 22.97
CA SER A 158 1.10 2.53 23.68
C SER A 158 2.20 1.82 22.90
N GLY A 159 3.28 1.45 23.58
CA GLY A 159 4.36 0.67 22.96
C GLY A 159 3.85 -0.65 22.34
N LEU A 160 4.55 -1.16 21.35
CA LEU A 160 4.16 -2.40 20.66
C LEU A 160 4.04 -3.58 21.62
N THR A 161 4.96 -3.69 22.57
CA THR A 161 4.99 -4.73 23.60
C THR A 161 4.60 -4.14 24.94
N GLY A 162 3.63 -4.74 25.61
CA GLY A 162 3.03 -4.21 26.85
C GLY A 162 1.71 -3.49 26.60
N GLY A 163 1.02 -3.12 27.68
CA GLY A 163 -0.28 -2.45 27.62
C GLY A 163 -1.44 -3.32 27.17
N VAL A 164 -2.58 -2.67 26.93
CA VAL A 164 -3.85 -3.35 26.62
C VAL A 164 -3.78 -4.16 25.31
N HIS A 165 -3.16 -3.63 24.27
CA HIS A 165 -3.07 -4.27 22.96
C HIS A 165 -2.23 -5.55 23.01
N ALA A 166 -1.03 -5.49 23.62
CA ALA A 166 -0.18 -6.68 23.75
C ALA A 166 -0.84 -7.77 24.62
N ASN A 167 -1.53 -7.36 25.69
CA ASN A 167 -2.30 -8.30 26.52
C ASN A 167 -3.45 -8.94 25.72
N TYR A 168 -4.14 -8.17 24.91
CA TYR A 168 -5.23 -8.66 24.07
C TYR A 168 -4.72 -9.64 22.99
N ILE A 169 -3.56 -9.35 22.37
CA ILE A 169 -2.88 -10.26 21.43
C ILE A 169 -2.54 -11.60 22.10
N ASN A 170 -2.00 -11.55 23.32
CA ASN A 170 -1.71 -12.76 24.08
C ASN A 170 -2.98 -13.60 24.35
N GLN A 171 -4.11 -12.94 24.67
CA GLN A 171 -5.40 -13.61 24.83
C GLN A 171 -5.91 -14.21 23.51
N ILE A 172 -5.76 -13.52 22.36
CA ILE A 172 -6.10 -14.07 21.04
C ILE A 172 -5.31 -15.34 20.78
N ARG A 173 -4.00 -15.32 21.01
CA ARG A 173 -3.13 -16.48 20.78
C ARG A 173 -3.42 -17.63 21.74
N ALA A 174 -3.69 -17.32 23.01
CA ALA A 174 -4.12 -18.31 23.99
C ALA A 174 -5.46 -18.98 23.61
N ALA A 175 -6.35 -18.27 22.93
CA ALA A 175 -7.60 -18.81 22.39
C ALA A 175 -7.41 -19.62 21.09
N GLY A 176 -6.20 -19.77 20.57
CA GLY A 176 -5.88 -20.54 19.37
C GLY A 176 -6.12 -19.80 18.05
N ALA A 177 -6.17 -18.47 18.08
CA ALA A 177 -6.22 -17.61 16.92
C ALA A 177 -4.92 -16.82 16.74
N ASP A 178 -4.72 -16.18 15.56
CA ASP A 178 -3.55 -15.35 15.27
C ASP A 178 -3.99 -13.92 14.92
N ILE A 179 -3.03 -13.04 14.65
CA ILE A 179 -3.28 -11.62 14.38
C ILE A 179 -2.71 -11.17 13.05
N VAL A 180 -3.33 -10.13 12.50
CA VAL A 180 -2.82 -9.28 11.43
C VAL A 180 -2.86 -7.84 11.94
N PRO A 181 -1.75 -7.23 12.39
CA PRO A 181 -1.76 -5.83 12.74
C PRO A 181 -2.11 -4.96 11.55
N SER A 182 -3.01 -3.99 11.76
CA SER A 182 -3.36 -2.96 10.79
C SER A 182 -2.69 -1.65 11.18
N ILE A 183 -2.02 -1.04 10.21
CA ILE A 183 -1.23 0.18 10.35
C ILE A 183 -1.92 1.27 9.55
N GLY A 184 -2.35 2.34 10.19
CA GLY A 184 -3.10 3.44 9.56
C GLY A 184 -4.51 3.57 10.09
N GLY A 185 -5.53 3.48 9.20
CA GLY A 185 -6.94 3.67 9.50
C GLY A 185 -7.40 5.13 9.32
N TRP A 186 -8.69 5.39 9.59
CA TRP A 186 -9.29 6.70 9.33
C TRP A 186 -8.69 7.82 10.18
N SER A 187 -8.49 7.60 11.46
CA SER A 187 -8.10 8.63 12.43
C SER A 187 -6.67 8.45 12.93
N GLY A 188 -6.17 9.49 13.58
CA GLY A 188 -4.89 9.48 14.28
C GLY A 188 -3.70 9.89 13.42
N ASN A 189 -2.52 9.89 14.05
CA ASN A 189 -1.28 10.34 13.44
C ASN A 189 -0.59 9.16 12.73
N LYS A 190 -0.62 9.12 11.42
CA LYS A 190 -0.21 7.95 10.63
C LYS A 190 1.29 7.89 10.39
N LEU A 191 1.84 6.69 10.25
CA LEU A 191 3.28 6.50 10.01
C LEU A 191 3.73 7.02 8.64
N GLY A 192 2.92 6.86 7.59
CA GLY A 192 3.25 7.29 6.24
C GLY A 192 3.68 8.76 6.14
N PRO A 193 2.87 9.72 6.62
CA PRO A 193 3.25 11.14 6.65
C PRO A 193 4.41 11.45 7.60
N ASN A 194 4.53 10.73 8.71
CA ASN A 194 5.51 11.01 9.78
C ASN A 194 6.89 10.42 9.53
N CYS A 195 7.02 9.47 8.62
CA CYS A 195 8.31 8.93 8.20
C CYS A 195 8.80 9.69 6.97
N SER A 196 10.00 10.25 7.01
CA SER A 196 10.52 11.10 5.92
C SER A 196 10.89 10.32 4.65
N THR A 197 11.27 9.04 4.76
CA THR A 197 11.69 8.18 3.65
C THR A 197 11.01 6.82 3.68
N ALA A 198 11.07 6.10 2.57
CA ALA A 198 10.56 4.73 2.47
C ALA A 198 11.32 3.76 3.38
N GLU A 199 12.64 3.96 3.55
CA GLU A 199 13.49 3.15 4.42
C GLU A 199 13.12 3.34 5.90
N ALA A 200 12.87 4.60 6.31
CA ALA A 200 12.43 4.90 7.67
C ALA A 200 11.06 4.25 7.96
N LEU A 201 10.13 4.36 7.01
CA LEU A 201 8.81 3.76 7.10
C LEU A 201 8.88 2.22 7.13
N ALA A 202 9.72 1.63 6.26
CA ALA A 202 9.99 0.19 6.28
C ALA A 202 10.61 -0.25 7.61
N GLY A 203 11.50 0.54 8.19
CA GLY A 203 12.04 0.31 9.52
C GLY A 203 10.97 0.30 10.61
N ALA A 204 9.97 1.19 10.53
CA ALA A 204 8.82 1.20 11.43
C ALA A 204 7.95 -0.06 11.26
N TYR A 205 7.62 -0.45 10.03
CA TYR A 205 6.88 -1.69 9.74
C TYR A 205 7.63 -2.94 10.21
N GLN A 206 8.96 -2.97 10.03
CA GLN A 206 9.80 -4.08 10.49
C GLN A 206 9.77 -4.23 12.01
N LYS A 207 9.71 -3.13 12.78
CA LYS A 207 9.55 -3.20 14.24
C LYS A 207 8.24 -3.90 14.63
N VAL A 208 7.14 -3.63 13.92
CA VAL A 208 5.84 -4.28 14.15
C VAL A 208 5.93 -5.78 13.83
N ILE A 209 6.52 -6.14 12.69
CA ILE A 209 6.72 -7.55 12.28
C ILE A 209 7.52 -8.29 13.34
N ASN A 210 8.63 -7.73 13.80
CA ASN A 210 9.54 -8.35 14.75
C ASN A 210 8.93 -8.50 16.14
N ALA A 211 8.15 -7.48 16.58
CA ALA A 211 7.50 -7.51 17.91
C ALA A 211 6.57 -8.70 18.09
N PHE A 212 5.95 -9.18 17.02
CA PHE A 212 4.90 -10.21 17.10
C PHE A 212 5.18 -11.48 16.27
N GLY A 213 6.28 -11.53 15.50
CA GLY A 213 6.60 -12.68 14.63
C GLY A 213 5.52 -12.92 13.58
N LEU A 214 5.17 -11.87 12.82
CA LEU A 214 3.99 -11.83 11.98
C LEU A 214 4.10 -12.65 10.70
N LYS A 215 2.96 -13.18 10.25
CA LYS A 215 2.77 -13.81 8.94
C LYS A 215 2.16 -12.85 7.91
N ALA A 216 1.54 -11.76 8.36
CA ALA A 216 0.95 -10.73 7.52
C ALA A 216 0.93 -9.39 8.25
N ILE A 217 0.99 -8.31 7.48
CA ILE A 217 0.69 -6.93 7.90
C ILE A 217 -0.35 -6.34 6.97
N ASP A 218 -1.20 -5.49 7.51
CA ASP A 218 -2.20 -4.72 6.79
C ASP A 218 -1.85 -3.23 6.85
N ILE A 219 -1.81 -2.55 5.73
CA ILE A 219 -1.70 -1.10 5.67
C ILE A 219 -3.06 -0.56 5.26
N ASP A 220 -3.73 0.03 6.22
CA ASP A 220 -5.04 0.64 6.04
C ASP A 220 -4.85 2.11 5.66
N ILE A 221 -4.73 2.33 4.35
CA ILE A 221 -4.38 3.64 3.79
C ILE A 221 -5.64 4.44 3.49
N GLU A 222 -5.86 5.49 4.26
CA GLU A 222 -7.05 6.30 4.19
C GLU A 222 -6.74 7.80 4.23
N ASN A 223 -7.74 8.63 3.89
CA ASN A 223 -7.70 10.08 4.00
C ASN A 223 -6.72 10.82 3.08
N THR A 224 -6.78 12.12 3.19
CA THR A 224 -6.00 13.08 2.39
C THR A 224 -4.52 13.11 2.76
N ASP A 225 -4.15 12.65 3.93
CA ASP A 225 -2.78 12.65 4.44
C ASP A 225 -1.95 11.43 3.95
N GLU A 226 -2.61 10.31 3.63
CA GLU A 226 -1.95 9.12 3.08
C GLU A 226 -2.50 8.70 1.71
N PHE A 227 -3.81 8.37 1.63
CA PHE A 227 -4.39 7.79 0.43
C PHE A 227 -4.45 8.77 -0.74
N GLU A 228 -4.79 10.02 -0.48
CA GLU A 228 -4.87 11.06 -1.49
C GLU A 228 -3.55 11.83 -1.68
N ASN A 229 -2.60 11.66 -0.77
CA ASN A 229 -1.26 12.22 -0.89
C ASN A 229 -0.35 11.27 -1.68
N THR A 230 -0.17 11.57 -2.96
CA THR A 230 0.58 10.69 -3.89
C THR A 230 2.04 10.48 -3.48
N VAL A 231 2.67 11.44 -2.82
CA VAL A 231 4.05 11.31 -2.31
C VAL A 231 4.09 10.31 -1.15
N VAL A 232 3.12 10.38 -0.25
CA VAL A 232 3.01 9.43 0.87
C VAL A 232 2.60 8.05 0.37
N GLN A 233 1.66 7.97 -0.57
CA GLN A 233 1.24 6.73 -1.20
C GLN A 233 2.44 5.97 -1.82
N ASP A 234 3.30 6.69 -2.56
CA ASP A 234 4.51 6.12 -3.15
C ASP A 234 5.54 5.71 -2.10
N ARG A 235 5.63 6.47 -1.01
CA ARG A 235 6.48 6.11 0.14
C ARG A 235 6.03 4.81 0.79
N VAL A 236 4.73 4.64 1.02
CA VAL A 236 4.14 3.39 1.55
C VAL A 236 4.46 2.21 0.64
N LEU A 237 4.25 2.35 -0.66
CA LEU A 237 4.53 1.28 -1.64
C LEU A 237 6.01 0.91 -1.69
N ASN A 238 6.92 1.89 -1.67
CA ASN A 238 8.36 1.64 -1.61
C ASN A 238 8.78 1.00 -0.27
N ALA A 239 8.17 1.39 0.85
CA ALA A 239 8.41 0.75 2.14
C ALA A 239 7.96 -0.72 2.12
N LEU A 240 6.79 -1.02 1.55
CA LEU A 240 6.30 -2.40 1.39
C LEU A 240 7.19 -3.23 0.45
N LYS A 241 7.76 -2.63 -0.59
CA LYS A 241 8.78 -3.27 -1.42
C LYS A 241 9.99 -3.73 -0.59
N ILE A 242 10.49 -2.86 0.28
CA ILE A 242 11.61 -3.18 1.19
C ILE A 242 11.20 -4.28 2.17
N ILE A 243 10.01 -4.17 2.77
CA ILE A 243 9.47 -5.18 3.68
C ILE A 243 9.37 -6.54 3.00
N LYS A 244 8.85 -6.60 1.78
CA LYS A 244 8.70 -7.86 1.04
C LYS A 244 10.04 -8.50 0.68
N ALA A 245 11.05 -7.68 0.37
CA ALA A 245 12.41 -8.17 0.12
C ALA A 245 13.05 -8.76 1.40
N ASN A 246 12.85 -8.11 2.55
CA ASN A 246 13.41 -8.55 3.83
C ASN A 246 12.63 -9.71 4.47
N ASN A 247 11.34 -9.85 4.16
CA ASN A 247 10.43 -10.82 4.75
C ASN A 247 9.59 -11.51 3.66
N PRO A 248 10.16 -12.36 2.79
CA PRO A 248 9.45 -12.93 1.64
C PRO A 248 8.20 -13.74 2.01
N SER A 249 8.18 -14.33 3.21
CA SER A 249 7.06 -15.12 3.72
C SER A 249 5.93 -14.30 4.36
N VAL A 250 6.20 -13.03 4.72
CA VAL A 250 5.19 -12.14 5.30
C VAL A 250 4.30 -11.61 4.18
N LYS A 251 2.99 -11.76 4.33
CA LYS A 251 2.03 -11.18 3.39
C LYS A 251 1.88 -9.69 3.64
N THR A 252 1.94 -8.93 2.56
CA THR A 252 1.68 -7.49 2.56
C THR A 252 0.27 -7.23 2.01
N ILE A 253 -0.55 -6.59 2.81
CA ILE A 253 -1.93 -6.24 2.48
C ILE A 253 -2.04 -4.73 2.45
N VAL A 254 -2.74 -4.19 1.46
CA VAL A 254 -3.11 -2.77 1.42
C VAL A 254 -4.62 -2.66 1.37
N THR A 255 -5.19 -1.98 2.35
CA THR A 255 -6.64 -1.78 2.51
C THR A 255 -6.97 -0.31 2.24
N PHE A 256 -8.01 -0.03 1.45
CA PHE A 256 -8.39 1.33 1.02
C PHE A 256 -9.86 1.45 0.63
N GLY A 257 -10.37 2.68 0.67
CA GLY A 257 -11.75 3.00 0.29
C GLY A 257 -12.02 2.83 -1.21
N THR A 258 -13.28 2.61 -1.57
CA THR A 258 -13.72 2.36 -2.95
C THR A 258 -15.04 3.07 -3.28
N THR A 259 -15.45 3.04 -4.55
CA THR A 259 -16.80 3.38 -4.99
C THR A 259 -17.64 2.10 -5.20
N PRO A 260 -18.97 2.17 -5.38
CA PRO A 260 -19.78 0.98 -5.66
C PRO A 260 -19.40 0.22 -6.94
N THR A 261 -18.61 0.81 -7.81
CA THR A 261 -18.20 0.22 -9.10
C THR A 261 -16.70 -0.13 -9.18
N GLY A 262 -15.94 0.12 -8.12
CA GLY A 262 -14.49 -0.17 -8.05
C GLY A 262 -13.66 0.96 -7.47
N PRO A 263 -12.34 0.84 -7.52
CA PRO A 263 -11.44 1.83 -6.95
C PRO A 263 -11.65 3.24 -7.49
N SER A 264 -11.57 4.24 -6.61
CA SER A 264 -11.52 5.66 -6.97
C SER A 264 -10.27 5.98 -7.81
N TYR A 265 -10.10 7.25 -8.19
CA TYR A 265 -8.87 7.70 -8.84
C TYR A 265 -7.62 7.32 -8.04
N TYR A 266 -7.60 7.59 -6.73
CA TYR A 266 -6.46 7.30 -5.88
C TYR A 266 -6.24 5.80 -5.66
N GLY A 267 -7.31 5.01 -5.57
CA GLY A 267 -7.22 3.55 -5.50
C GLY A 267 -6.70 2.93 -6.80
N THR A 268 -7.14 3.47 -7.94
CA THR A 268 -6.62 3.08 -9.26
C THR A 268 -5.13 3.37 -9.38
N ARG A 269 -4.71 4.58 -8.99
CA ARG A 269 -3.30 4.98 -8.97
C ARG A 269 -2.48 4.06 -8.05
N LEU A 270 -2.96 3.78 -6.85
CA LEU A 270 -2.28 2.93 -5.87
C LEU A 270 -1.95 1.55 -6.46
N VAL A 271 -2.92 0.90 -7.10
CA VAL A 271 -2.72 -0.43 -7.72
C VAL A 271 -1.74 -0.36 -8.90
N GLN A 272 -1.89 0.63 -9.76
CA GLN A 272 -0.99 0.84 -10.92
C GLN A 272 0.43 1.17 -10.46
N GLN A 273 0.57 2.02 -9.47
CA GLN A 273 1.85 2.45 -8.93
C GLN A 273 2.55 1.32 -8.15
N ALA A 274 1.80 0.45 -7.48
CA ALA A 274 2.36 -0.76 -6.87
C ALA A 274 3.07 -1.64 -7.91
N LYS A 275 2.50 -1.78 -9.11
CA LYS A 275 3.14 -2.47 -10.23
C LYS A 275 4.35 -1.71 -10.73
N ALA A 276 4.22 -0.40 -10.97
CA ALA A 276 5.29 0.42 -11.52
C ALA A 276 6.54 0.45 -10.62
N LEU A 277 6.35 0.53 -9.31
CA LEU A 277 7.42 0.53 -8.31
C LEU A 277 7.94 -0.88 -7.98
N GLY A 278 7.24 -1.93 -8.36
CA GLY A 278 7.57 -3.32 -8.01
C GLY A 278 7.38 -3.60 -6.51
N ALA A 279 6.31 -3.06 -5.92
CA ALA A 279 6.04 -3.20 -4.48
C ALA A 279 5.67 -4.63 -4.05
N ASN A 280 5.27 -5.50 -5.01
CA ASN A 280 4.92 -6.91 -4.77
C ASN A 280 3.88 -7.10 -3.65
N ILE A 281 2.80 -6.31 -3.71
CA ILE A 281 1.68 -6.42 -2.78
C ILE A 281 0.99 -7.78 -2.97
N ASP A 282 0.80 -8.52 -1.89
CA ASP A 282 0.13 -9.82 -1.95
C ASP A 282 -1.38 -9.68 -2.12
N ILE A 283 -2.01 -8.72 -1.41
CA ILE A 283 -3.46 -8.56 -1.42
C ILE A 283 -3.85 -7.08 -1.41
N PHE A 284 -4.68 -6.68 -2.36
CA PHE A 284 -5.38 -5.40 -2.36
C PHE A 284 -6.77 -5.61 -1.78
N THR A 285 -7.06 -5.01 -0.64
CA THR A 285 -8.36 -5.09 0.03
C THR A 285 -9.08 -3.76 -0.13
N GLN A 286 -10.34 -3.77 -0.52
CA GLN A 286 -11.14 -2.56 -0.56
C GLN A 286 -12.22 -2.57 0.52
N MET A 287 -12.65 -1.37 0.90
CA MET A 287 -13.68 -1.11 1.90
C MET A 287 -14.96 -0.66 1.21
N PRO A 288 -15.86 -1.61 0.82
CA PRO A 288 -17.09 -1.30 0.11
C PRO A 288 -18.21 -0.95 1.10
N PHE A 289 -18.10 0.21 1.71
CA PHE A 289 -19.12 0.80 2.59
C PHE A 289 -19.02 2.33 2.52
N ASP A 290 -19.89 3.04 3.24
CA ASP A 290 -20.06 4.49 3.20
C ASP A 290 -20.50 5.01 1.83
N PHE A 291 -21.46 4.32 1.24
CA PHE A 291 -22.03 4.66 -0.06
C PHE A 291 -23.32 5.51 0.03
N GLY A 292 -23.78 5.78 1.23
CA GLY A 292 -25.01 6.52 1.51
C GLY A 292 -26.24 5.64 1.73
N GLY A 293 -27.15 6.13 2.52
CA GLY A 293 -28.38 5.42 2.89
C GLY A 293 -29.19 4.95 1.70
N GLY A 294 -29.72 3.71 1.79
CA GLY A 294 -30.51 3.08 0.71
C GLY A 294 -29.70 2.32 -0.34
N ALA A 295 -28.37 2.26 -0.25
CA ALA A 295 -27.55 1.45 -1.15
C ALA A 295 -27.85 -0.06 -1.00
N ASP A 296 -27.97 -0.76 -2.13
CA ASP A 296 -27.95 -2.23 -2.14
C ASP A 296 -26.52 -2.70 -1.89
N MET A 297 -26.22 -3.06 -0.64
CA MET A 297 -24.87 -3.40 -0.20
C MET A 297 -24.33 -4.69 -0.81
N TYR A 298 -25.17 -5.61 -1.27
CA TYR A 298 -24.72 -6.76 -2.03
C TYR A 298 -24.25 -6.34 -3.44
N ALA A 299 -25.09 -5.59 -4.15
CA ALA A 299 -24.77 -5.11 -5.50
C ALA A 299 -23.56 -4.18 -5.49
N ALA A 300 -23.50 -3.23 -4.55
CA ALA A 300 -22.40 -2.28 -4.40
C ALA A 300 -21.07 -3.00 -4.06
N THR A 301 -21.08 -3.93 -3.11
CA THR A 301 -19.88 -4.70 -2.73
C THR A 301 -19.38 -5.58 -3.89
N THR A 302 -20.29 -6.29 -4.57
CA THR A 302 -19.87 -7.13 -5.70
C THR A 302 -19.42 -6.31 -6.89
N GLY A 303 -20.09 -5.18 -7.19
CA GLY A 303 -19.68 -4.24 -8.24
C GLY A 303 -18.28 -3.65 -7.97
N ALA A 304 -18.03 -3.18 -6.75
CA ALA A 304 -16.73 -2.71 -6.30
C ALA A 304 -15.64 -3.79 -6.46
N THR A 305 -15.96 -5.03 -6.07
CA THR A 305 -15.02 -6.16 -6.16
C THR A 305 -14.68 -6.51 -7.61
N GLU A 306 -15.66 -6.51 -8.51
CA GLU A 306 -15.41 -6.73 -9.94
C GLU A 306 -14.57 -5.60 -10.56
N GLY A 307 -14.81 -4.35 -10.14
CA GLY A 307 -13.98 -3.20 -10.55
C GLY A 307 -12.51 -3.36 -10.12
N LEU A 308 -12.27 -3.71 -8.86
CA LEU A 308 -10.91 -3.96 -8.36
C LEU A 308 -10.27 -5.16 -9.08
N LYS A 309 -11.01 -6.26 -9.25
CA LYS A 309 -10.53 -7.44 -9.98
C LYS A 309 -10.10 -7.08 -11.41
N ASN A 310 -10.90 -6.31 -12.12
CA ASN A 310 -10.58 -5.88 -13.49
C ASN A 310 -9.33 -4.99 -13.52
N LEU A 311 -9.19 -4.08 -12.57
CA LEU A 311 -8.01 -3.23 -12.43
C LEU A 311 -6.74 -4.07 -12.17
N VAL A 312 -6.78 -4.98 -11.20
CA VAL A 312 -5.65 -5.86 -10.86
C VAL A 312 -5.30 -6.77 -12.05
N LYS A 313 -6.31 -7.39 -12.68
CA LYS A 313 -6.13 -8.19 -13.88
C LYS A 313 -5.39 -7.42 -14.98
N THR A 314 -5.85 -6.23 -15.31
CA THR A 314 -5.28 -5.41 -16.38
C THR A 314 -3.89 -4.92 -16.03
N THR A 315 -3.70 -4.43 -14.80
CA THR A 315 -2.42 -3.88 -14.34
C THR A 315 -1.32 -4.93 -14.30
N PHE A 316 -1.62 -6.14 -13.80
CA PHE A 316 -0.60 -7.18 -13.59
C PHE A 316 -0.53 -8.22 -14.72
N GLY A 317 -1.48 -8.20 -15.67
CA GLY A 317 -1.59 -9.19 -16.72
C GLY A 317 -2.10 -10.55 -16.22
N TYR A 318 -2.91 -10.56 -15.19
CA TYR A 318 -3.45 -11.77 -14.56
C TYR A 318 -4.66 -12.33 -15.31
N THR A 319 -4.92 -13.61 -15.11
CA THR A 319 -6.23 -14.20 -15.39
C THR A 319 -7.24 -13.73 -14.34
N ASP A 320 -8.54 -13.94 -14.57
CA ASP A 320 -9.57 -13.61 -13.59
C ASP A 320 -9.33 -14.33 -12.24
N ALA A 321 -9.03 -15.61 -12.29
CA ALA A 321 -8.76 -16.39 -11.08
C ALA A 321 -7.54 -15.88 -10.30
N GLN A 322 -6.47 -15.50 -10.99
CA GLN A 322 -5.30 -14.88 -10.38
C GLN A 322 -5.64 -13.53 -9.77
N ALA A 323 -6.37 -12.67 -10.48
CA ALA A 323 -6.78 -11.36 -9.96
C ALA A 323 -7.63 -11.50 -8.70
N TYR A 324 -8.62 -12.41 -8.67
CA TYR A 324 -9.42 -12.69 -7.48
C TYR A 324 -8.55 -13.19 -6.30
N SER A 325 -7.53 -14.00 -6.56
CA SER A 325 -6.63 -14.50 -5.51
C SER A 325 -5.65 -13.45 -4.95
N HIS A 326 -5.68 -12.22 -5.48
CA HIS A 326 -4.89 -11.07 -5.00
C HIS A 326 -5.76 -9.94 -4.46
N ILE A 327 -7.07 -10.12 -4.30
CA ILE A 327 -7.96 -9.11 -3.77
C ILE A 327 -8.74 -9.58 -2.55
N GLY A 328 -9.26 -8.61 -1.80
CA GLY A 328 -10.06 -8.86 -0.60
C GLY A 328 -11.19 -7.85 -0.41
N ILE A 329 -12.09 -8.18 0.48
CA ILE A 329 -13.20 -7.36 0.95
C ILE A 329 -13.02 -7.10 2.44
N SER A 330 -13.14 -5.84 2.86
CA SER A 330 -13.31 -5.40 4.24
C SER A 330 -14.64 -4.64 4.33
N GLY A 331 -15.71 -5.32 4.73
CA GLY A 331 -17.02 -4.69 4.89
C GLY A 331 -17.18 -3.92 6.20
N MET A 332 -18.39 -3.34 6.41
CA MET A 332 -18.80 -2.82 7.70
C MET A 332 -20.09 -3.51 8.15
N ASN A 333 -20.13 -4.02 9.36
CA ASN A 333 -21.26 -4.81 9.85
C ASN A 333 -22.41 -3.91 10.36
N GLY A 334 -23.63 -4.21 9.92
CA GLY A 334 -24.82 -3.47 10.32
C GLY A 334 -24.93 -2.11 9.65
N LEU A 335 -25.22 -1.08 10.43
CA LEU A 335 -25.36 0.30 9.96
C LEU A 335 -23.96 0.95 9.81
N SER A 336 -23.66 1.48 8.63
CA SER A 336 -22.43 2.22 8.36
C SER A 336 -22.52 3.70 8.76
N ASP A 337 -21.39 4.40 8.70
CA ASP A 337 -21.31 5.84 9.01
C ASP A 337 -22.17 6.69 8.05
N GLN A 338 -22.39 6.21 6.82
CA GLN A 338 -23.23 6.87 5.82
C GLN A 338 -24.66 6.32 5.75
N GLN A 339 -25.09 5.55 6.76
CA GLN A 339 -26.46 5.10 7.00
C GLN A 339 -26.97 3.98 6.04
N GLU A 340 -26.14 3.35 5.24
CA GLU A 340 -26.52 2.11 4.59
C GLU A 340 -26.39 0.91 5.53
N VAL A 341 -27.16 -0.13 5.27
CA VAL A 341 -27.23 -1.32 6.14
C VAL A 341 -26.71 -2.55 5.43
N THR A 342 -25.63 -3.12 5.97
CA THR A 342 -25.23 -4.49 5.65
C THR A 342 -25.89 -5.43 6.65
N SER A 343 -26.98 -6.09 6.24
CA SER A 343 -27.65 -7.09 7.07
C SER A 343 -26.86 -8.39 7.16
N LEU A 344 -27.20 -9.25 8.12
CA LEU A 344 -26.58 -10.59 8.24
C LEU A 344 -26.80 -11.45 6.98
N ASP A 345 -27.97 -11.37 6.36
CA ASP A 345 -28.26 -12.04 5.10
C ASP A 345 -27.37 -11.49 3.97
N THR A 346 -27.30 -10.18 3.84
CA THR A 346 -26.41 -9.52 2.86
C THR A 346 -24.96 -9.96 3.07
N TRP A 347 -24.48 -9.96 4.30
CA TRP A 347 -23.11 -10.38 4.63
C TRP A 347 -22.84 -11.85 4.30
N THR A 348 -23.83 -12.71 4.52
CA THR A 348 -23.76 -14.13 4.15
C THR A 348 -23.63 -14.30 2.64
N ARG A 349 -24.43 -13.59 1.86
CA ARG A 349 -24.37 -13.60 0.39
C ARG A 349 -23.03 -13.05 -0.13
N ILE A 350 -22.50 -11.97 0.47
CA ILE A 350 -21.19 -11.42 0.13
C ILE A 350 -20.08 -12.45 0.44
N ARG A 351 -20.13 -13.13 1.60
CA ARG A 351 -19.21 -14.21 1.94
C ARG A 351 -19.23 -15.34 0.90
N ASP A 352 -20.42 -15.77 0.48
CA ASP A 352 -20.56 -16.86 -0.49
C ASP A 352 -20.06 -16.44 -1.87
N TYR A 353 -20.32 -15.19 -2.28
CA TYR A 353 -19.72 -14.60 -3.47
C TYR A 353 -18.18 -14.61 -3.37
N ALA A 354 -17.60 -14.09 -2.29
CA ALA A 354 -16.16 -14.05 -2.10
C ALA A 354 -15.52 -15.46 -2.16
N LYS A 355 -16.17 -16.46 -1.56
CA LYS A 355 -15.75 -17.88 -1.66
C LYS A 355 -15.83 -18.41 -3.09
N SER A 356 -16.93 -18.15 -3.79
CA SER A 356 -17.15 -18.65 -5.16
C SER A 356 -16.14 -18.10 -6.16
N LYS A 357 -15.66 -16.86 -5.92
CA LYS A 357 -14.63 -16.20 -6.72
C LYS A 357 -13.20 -16.54 -6.30
N GLY A 358 -13.01 -17.13 -5.12
CA GLY A 358 -11.68 -17.47 -4.60
C GLY A 358 -10.89 -16.23 -4.14
N LEU A 359 -11.56 -15.27 -3.50
CA LEU A 359 -10.88 -14.09 -2.95
C LEU A 359 -9.82 -14.48 -1.91
N ALA A 360 -8.76 -13.69 -1.82
CA ALA A 360 -7.66 -13.92 -0.88
C ALA A 360 -8.00 -13.54 0.56
N ARG A 361 -8.83 -12.50 0.76
CA ARG A 361 -9.16 -11.94 2.08
C ARG A 361 -10.65 -11.59 2.19
N PHE A 362 -11.20 -11.86 3.37
CA PHE A 362 -12.56 -11.50 3.73
C PHE A 362 -12.59 -11.06 5.20
N THR A 363 -12.97 -9.82 5.45
CA THR A 363 -12.92 -9.18 6.77
C THR A 363 -13.98 -8.10 6.89
N PHE A 364 -14.16 -7.54 8.08
CA PHE A 364 -15.10 -6.43 8.31
C PHE A 364 -14.72 -5.60 9.54
N TRP A 365 -15.13 -4.36 9.56
CA TRP A 365 -15.15 -3.45 10.70
C TRP A 365 -16.50 -3.54 11.41
N ALA A 366 -16.65 -4.04 12.68
CA ALA A 366 -15.64 -4.67 13.48
C ALA A 366 -16.26 -5.65 14.47
N VAL A 367 -15.46 -6.52 15.07
CA VAL A 367 -15.91 -7.45 16.14
C VAL A 367 -16.48 -6.70 17.33
N ASN A 368 -15.93 -5.53 17.68
CA ASN A 368 -16.47 -4.66 18.72
C ASN A 368 -17.95 -4.35 18.51
N ARG A 369 -18.35 -4.18 17.25
CA ARG A 369 -19.71 -3.87 16.83
C ARG A 369 -20.59 -5.10 16.60
N ASP A 370 -20.02 -6.31 16.65
CA ASP A 370 -20.75 -7.54 16.26
C ASP A 370 -21.67 -8.05 17.36
N ARG A 371 -22.56 -7.17 17.76
CA ARG A 371 -23.67 -7.42 18.71
C ARG A 371 -24.87 -6.54 18.37
N GLY A 372 -26.06 -6.96 18.77
CA GLY A 372 -27.28 -6.20 18.55
C GLY A 372 -27.35 -4.94 19.44
N CYS A 373 -27.96 -3.90 18.95
CA CYS A 373 -28.36 -2.76 19.76
C CYS A 373 -29.84 -2.43 19.57
N ALA A 374 -30.50 -2.18 20.72
CA ALA A 374 -31.82 -1.63 20.72
C ALA A 374 -31.73 -0.12 20.44
N GLY A 375 -32.33 0.35 19.36
CA GLY A 375 -32.49 1.77 19.10
C GLY A 375 -31.69 2.37 17.95
N GLY A 376 -30.88 1.60 17.27
CA GLY A 376 -30.16 2.06 16.08
C GLY A 376 -29.06 3.09 16.39
N GLY A 377 -28.43 3.57 15.35
CA GLY A 377 -27.31 4.52 15.41
C GLY A 377 -25.99 3.87 15.12
N VAL A 378 -25.05 4.69 14.63
CA VAL A 378 -23.69 4.29 14.37
C VAL A 378 -22.89 4.47 15.66
N VAL A 379 -22.53 3.35 16.26
CA VAL A 379 -21.77 3.33 17.52
C VAL A 379 -20.66 2.31 17.45
N SER A 380 -19.69 2.43 18.33
CA SER A 380 -18.46 1.61 18.31
C SER A 380 -18.64 0.22 18.89
N ASP A 381 -19.69 -0.03 19.66
CA ASP A 381 -19.87 -1.23 20.46
C ASP A 381 -21.13 -2.04 20.14
N CYS A 382 -21.85 -1.67 19.07
CA CYS A 382 -22.90 -2.50 18.47
C CYS A 382 -23.12 -2.15 17.00
N SER A 383 -23.82 -3.04 16.27
CA SER A 383 -23.94 -2.95 14.80
C SER A 383 -25.03 -1.98 14.31
N GLY A 384 -25.83 -1.40 15.19
CA GLY A 384 -26.97 -0.55 14.79
C GLY A 384 -28.19 -1.33 14.31
N ILE A 385 -28.15 -2.67 14.28
CA ILE A 385 -29.25 -3.52 13.86
C ILE A 385 -29.54 -4.62 14.90
N ALA A 386 -30.70 -5.24 14.80
CA ALA A 386 -31.03 -6.41 15.60
C ALA A 386 -30.25 -7.63 15.10
N GLN A 387 -29.47 -8.25 15.94
CA GLN A 387 -28.72 -9.46 15.66
C GLN A 387 -28.34 -10.21 16.96
N ALA A 388 -27.95 -11.46 16.84
CA ALA A 388 -27.27 -12.17 17.92
C ALA A 388 -25.79 -11.74 17.98
N ASP A 389 -25.18 -11.86 19.16
CA ASP A 389 -23.76 -11.60 19.36
C ASP A 389 -22.89 -12.49 18.46
N TRP A 390 -21.88 -11.91 17.88
CA TRP A 390 -20.88 -12.55 17.01
C TRP A 390 -21.45 -13.19 15.73
N ALA A 391 -22.63 -12.74 15.27
CA ALA A 391 -23.29 -13.31 14.09
C ALA A 391 -22.50 -13.04 12.80
N PHE A 392 -21.95 -11.83 12.61
CA PHE A 392 -21.10 -11.51 11.46
C PHE A 392 -19.76 -12.23 11.50
N THR A 393 -19.15 -12.33 12.67
CA THR A 393 -17.92 -13.11 12.87
C THR A 393 -18.13 -14.58 12.55
N LYS A 394 -19.27 -15.16 12.97
CA LYS A 394 -19.63 -16.55 12.66
C LYS A 394 -19.81 -16.78 11.15
N VAL A 395 -20.47 -15.87 10.45
CA VAL A 395 -20.56 -15.91 8.98
C VAL A 395 -19.16 -15.84 8.36
N SER A 396 -18.33 -14.91 8.84
CA SER A 396 -16.98 -14.69 8.34
C SER A 396 -16.05 -15.89 8.57
N ALA A 397 -16.20 -16.59 9.69
CA ALA A 397 -15.44 -17.83 9.97
C ALA A 397 -15.71 -18.94 8.94
N GLY A 398 -16.82 -18.87 8.21
CA GLY A 398 -17.17 -19.77 7.12
C GLY A 398 -16.52 -19.42 5.77
N PHE A 399 -15.71 -18.37 5.65
CA PHE A 399 -14.99 -17.99 4.43
C PHE A 399 -13.76 -18.88 4.21
#